data_219c85b2c7b14802a7f9b22a0b986b4f
#
_entry.id   219c85b2c7b14802a7f9b22a0b986b4f
#
_cell.length_a   1.000
_cell.length_b   1.000
_cell.length_c   1.000
_cell.angle_alpha   90.00
_cell.angle_beta   90.00
_cell.angle_gamma   90.00
#
_symmetry.space_group_name_H-M   'P 1'
#
loop_
_entity.id
_entity.type
_entity.pdbx_description
1 polymer ?
#
loop_
_entity_poly.entity_id
_entity_poly.type
_entity_poly.pdbx_seq_one_letter_code
_entity_poly.pdbx_strand_id
1 'polypeptide(L)'
;MKVLVIEDDLSVRETVGMVLEASGHEVVLLESGSEALRYLERNWPDVLLLDLTLPEMSGEEIYAAIVQKFKKIPPTVILSAAQRGKDRTTYMPGALFLAKPYTIEDLESVLNQASRARGAA
;
A
#
# COMPACT_ATOMS: atom_id res chain seq x y z
N MET A 1 -1.62 6.72 -12.16
CA MET A 1 -1.42 5.26 -12.00
C MET A 1 -2.58 4.68 -11.18
N LYS A 2 -2.71 3.37 -11.18
CA LYS A 2 -3.74 2.68 -10.41
C LYS A 2 -3.20 2.31 -9.04
N VAL A 3 -3.82 2.86 -7.99
CA VAL A 3 -3.37 2.69 -6.60
C VAL A 3 -4.42 1.93 -5.81
N LEU A 4 -4.01 0.85 -5.18
CA LEU A 4 -4.86 0.09 -4.26
C LEU A 4 -4.49 0.48 -2.84
N VAL A 5 -5.47 0.98 -2.08
CA VAL A 5 -5.27 1.42 -0.70
C VAL A 5 -5.98 0.45 0.24
N ILE A 6 -5.25 -0.07 1.22
CA ILE A 6 -5.82 -0.89 2.27
C ILE A 6 -5.69 -0.14 3.59
N GLU A 7 -6.82 0.35 4.11
CA GLU A 7 -6.90 1.16 5.31
C GLU A 7 -8.24 0.93 5.99
N ASP A 8 -8.23 0.56 7.26
CA ASP A 8 -9.45 0.23 8.00
C ASP A 8 -10.21 1.45 8.50
N ASP A 9 -9.54 2.56 8.77
CA ASP A 9 -10.19 3.77 9.24
C ASP A 9 -10.87 4.49 8.08
N LEU A 10 -12.18 4.68 8.17
CA LEU A 10 -12.97 5.29 7.11
C LEU A 10 -12.49 6.70 6.76
N SER A 11 -12.27 7.53 7.78
CA SER A 11 -11.84 8.92 7.55
C SER A 11 -10.48 8.99 6.86
N VAL A 12 -9.53 8.17 7.31
CA VAL A 12 -8.19 8.11 6.72
C VAL A 12 -8.29 7.60 5.28
N ARG A 13 -9.05 6.54 5.08
CA ARG A 13 -9.24 5.93 3.75
C ARG A 13 -9.82 6.93 2.75
N GLU A 14 -10.87 7.64 3.14
CA GLU A 14 -11.50 8.63 2.28
C GLU A 14 -10.57 9.80 1.99
N THR A 15 -9.86 10.28 3.00
CA THR A 15 -8.92 11.40 2.83
C THR A 15 -7.79 11.04 1.87
N VAL A 16 -7.19 9.87 2.04
CA VAL A 16 -6.14 9.40 1.15
C VAL A 16 -6.68 9.24 -0.28
N GLY A 17 -7.87 8.69 -0.40
CA GLY A 17 -8.53 8.53 -1.71
C GLY A 17 -8.73 9.86 -2.42
N MET A 18 -9.24 10.87 -1.71
CA MET A 18 -9.46 12.20 -2.28
C MET A 18 -8.16 12.84 -2.74
N VAL A 19 -7.12 12.75 -1.93
CA VAL A 19 -5.80 13.30 -2.27
C VAL A 19 -5.24 12.65 -3.52
N LEU A 20 -5.30 11.32 -3.60
CA LEU A 20 -4.77 10.59 -4.74
C LEU A 20 -5.57 10.83 -6.01
N GLU A 21 -6.89 10.89 -5.91
CA GLU A 21 -7.74 11.19 -7.06
C GLU A 21 -7.49 12.61 -7.58
N ALA A 22 -7.31 13.57 -6.67
CA ALA A 22 -6.99 14.95 -7.05
C ALA A 22 -5.66 15.04 -7.79
N SER A 23 -4.75 14.12 -7.53
CA SER A 23 -3.46 14.03 -8.23
C SER A 23 -3.53 13.26 -9.54
N GLY A 24 -4.71 12.81 -9.93
CA GLY A 24 -4.91 12.13 -11.21
C GLY A 24 -4.80 10.62 -11.20
N HIS A 25 -4.71 10.01 -10.01
CA HIS A 25 -4.63 8.56 -9.89
C HIS A 25 -6.02 7.91 -9.92
N GLU A 26 -6.08 6.69 -10.43
CA GLU A 26 -7.25 5.83 -10.26
C GLU A 26 -7.07 5.09 -8.95
N VAL A 27 -8.03 5.20 -8.03
CA VAL A 27 -7.88 4.73 -6.67
C VAL A 27 -8.95 3.68 -6.34
N VAL A 28 -8.53 2.58 -5.74
CA VAL A 28 -9.43 1.58 -5.17
C VAL A 28 -9.19 1.55 -3.68
N LEU A 29 -10.23 1.74 -2.89
CA LEU A 29 -10.16 1.81 -1.43
C LEU A 29 -10.78 0.56 -0.83
N LEU A 30 -9.98 -0.19 -0.07
CA LEU A 30 -10.43 -1.39 0.62
C LEU A 30 -10.11 -1.28 2.10
N GLU A 31 -10.90 -1.95 2.94
CA GLU A 31 -10.76 -1.84 4.38
C GLU A 31 -10.05 -3.02 5.03
N SER A 32 -9.83 -4.11 4.32
CA SER A 32 -9.25 -5.31 4.91
C SER A 32 -8.37 -6.08 3.95
N GLY A 33 -7.53 -6.95 4.52
CA GLY A 33 -6.70 -7.85 3.74
C GLY A 33 -7.51 -8.87 2.96
N SER A 34 -8.62 -9.33 3.52
CA SER A 34 -9.51 -10.30 2.84
C SER A 34 -10.06 -9.72 1.55
N GLU A 35 -10.50 -8.46 1.60
CA GLU A 35 -10.99 -7.78 0.40
C GLU A 35 -9.88 -7.60 -0.63
N ALA A 36 -8.67 -7.28 -0.17
CA ALA A 36 -7.53 -7.10 -1.05
C ALA A 36 -7.18 -8.39 -1.79
N LEU A 37 -7.18 -9.52 -1.09
CA LEU A 37 -6.88 -10.81 -1.71
C LEU A 37 -7.90 -11.16 -2.79
N ARG A 38 -9.18 -10.89 -2.55
CA ARG A 38 -10.22 -11.11 -3.55
C ARG A 38 -10.10 -10.16 -4.74
N TYR A 39 -9.79 -8.89 -4.48
CA TYR A 39 -9.61 -7.91 -5.53
C TYR A 39 -8.46 -8.30 -6.46
N LEU A 40 -7.35 -8.75 -5.89
CA LEU A 40 -6.14 -9.10 -6.65
C LEU A 40 -6.32 -10.35 -7.52
N GLU A 41 -7.34 -11.15 -7.28
CA GLU A 41 -7.65 -12.31 -8.13
C GLU A 41 -7.97 -11.90 -9.56
N ARG A 42 -8.53 -10.70 -9.75
CA ARG A 42 -8.97 -10.21 -11.06
C ARG A 42 -8.36 -8.89 -11.47
N ASN A 43 -7.63 -8.23 -10.58
CA ASN A 43 -7.09 -6.89 -10.82
C ASN A 43 -5.69 -6.81 -10.25
N TRP A 44 -4.85 -5.99 -10.88
CA TRP A 44 -3.48 -5.80 -10.39
C TRP A 44 -3.14 -4.31 -10.43
N PRO A 45 -2.89 -3.67 -9.28
CA PRO A 45 -2.59 -2.25 -9.23
C PRO A 45 -1.14 -1.96 -9.65
N ASP A 46 -0.88 -0.69 -9.94
CA ASP A 46 0.49 -0.23 -10.16
C ASP A 46 1.25 -0.10 -8.86
N VAL A 47 0.55 0.29 -7.78
CA VAL A 47 1.13 0.42 -6.45
C VAL A 47 0.09 0.02 -5.40
N LEU A 48 0.56 -0.65 -4.35
CA LEU A 48 -0.23 -0.99 -3.18
C LEU A 48 0.19 -0.11 -2.01
N LEU A 49 -0.76 0.64 -1.44
CA LEU A 49 -0.57 1.37 -0.19
C LEU A 49 -1.14 0.53 0.95
N LEU A 50 -0.29 0.16 1.88
CA LEU A 50 -0.66 -0.78 2.93
C LEU A 50 -0.34 -0.20 4.30
N ASP A 51 -1.38 -0.03 5.13
CA ASP A 51 -1.19 0.34 6.53
C ASP A 51 -0.72 -0.88 7.32
N LEU A 52 0.27 -0.70 8.18
CA LEU A 52 0.75 -1.81 9.01
C LEU A 52 -0.21 -2.19 10.13
N THR A 53 -1.02 -1.23 10.58
CA THR A 53 -1.91 -1.44 11.73
C THR A 53 -3.34 -1.68 11.26
N LEU A 54 -3.69 -2.93 11.01
CA LEU A 54 -5.03 -3.34 10.62
C LEU A 54 -5.57 -4.33 11.64
N PRO A 55 -6.90 -4.33 11.92
CA PRO A 55 -7.44 -5.12 13.03
C PRO A 55 -7.42 -6.63 12.82
N GLU A 56 -7.70 -7.11 11.62
CA GLU A 56 -7.80 -8.55 11.37
C GLU A 56 -6.49 -9.19 10.97
N MET A 57 -5.73 -8.51 10.12
CA MET A 57 -4.43 -8.98 9.64
C MET A 57 -3.47 -7.80 9.68
N SER A 58 -2.27 -8.02 10.18
CA SER A 58 -1.22 -7.00 10.12
C SER A 58 -0.80 -6.77 8.67
N GLY A 59 -0.14 -5.64 8.40
CA GLY A 59 0.40 -5.37 7.07
C GLY A 59 1.35 -6.46 6.60
N GLU A 60 2.18 -6.97 7.51
CA GLU A 60 3.11 -8.07 7.19
C GLU A 60 2.38 -9.34 6.78
N GLU A 61 1.30 -9.66 7.48
CA GLU A 61 0.49 -10.84 7.18
C GLU A 61 -0.19 -10.72 5.82
N ILE A 62 -0.69 -9.53 5.50
CA ILE A 62 -1.30 -9.26 4.19
C ILE A 62 -0.26 -9.41 3.08
N TYR A 63 0.92 -8.81 3.27
CA TYR A 63 2.02 -8.91 2.31
C TYR A 63 2.38 -10.38 2.06
N ALA A 64 2.58 -11.14 3.13
CA ALA A 64 2.92 -12.56 3.04
C ALA A 64 1.83 -13.36 2.35
N ALA A 65 0.56 -13.07 2.63
CA ALA A 65 -0.56 -13.77 2.01
C ALA A 65 -0.63 -13.52 0.51
N ILE A 66 -0.36 -12.28 0.08
CA ILE A 66 -0.33 -11.94 -1.35
C ILE A 66 0.80 -12.69 -2.06
N VAL A 67 1.99 -12.68 -1.49
CA VAL A 67 3.14 -13.38 -2.06
C VAL A 67 2.87 -14.88 -2.14
N GLN A 68 2.29 -15.45 -1.10
CA GLN A 68 1.99 -16.88 -1.06
C GLN A 68 0.94 -17.27 -2.11
N LYS A 69 -0.11 -16.47 -2.24
CA LYS A 69 -1.21 -16.79 -3.15
C LYS A 69 -0.88 -16.55 -4.62
N PHE A 70 -0.24 -15.43 -4.91
CA PHE A 70 -0.03 -14.99 -6.30
C PHE A 70 1.40 -15.20 -6.80
N LYS A 71 2.33 -15.57 -5.93
CA LYS A 71 3.77 -15.74 -6.24
C LYS A 71 4.42 -14.46 -6.75
N LYS A 72 3.79 -13.32 -6.49
CA LYS A 72 4.28 -11.98 -6.83
C LYS A 72 3.57 -10.97 -5.93
N ILE A 73 4.07 -9.76 -5.89
CA ILE A 73 3.52 -8.67 -5.11
C ILE A 73 3.54 -7.40 -5.94
N PRO A 74 2.48 -6.57 -5.92
CA PRO A 74 2.57 -5.25 -6.56
C PRO A 74 3.63 -4.41 -5.86
N PRO A 75 4.22 -3.40 -6.53
CA PRO A 75 5.06 -2.44 -5.83
C PRO A 75 4.31 -1.92 -4.61
N THR A 76 4.93 -1.99 -3.44
CA THR A 76 4.25 -1.75 -2.16
C THR A 76 4.86 -0.59 -1.41
N VAL A 77 4.01 0.29 -0.90
CA VAL A 77 4.39 1.37 0.01
C VAL A 77 3.72 1.10 1.35
N ILE A 78 4.52 1.05 2.41
CA ILE A 78 4.05 0.78 3.76
C ILE A 78 3.87 2.10 4.51
N LEU A 79 2.67 2.32 5.05
CA LEU A 79 2.38 3.48 5.87
C LEU A 79 2.42 3.07 7.34
N SER A 80 3.18 3.79 8.15
CA SER A 80 3.34 3.42 9.56
C SER A 80 3.82 4.60 10.40
N ALA A 81 3.63 4.52 11.71
CA ALA A 81 4.27 5.43 12.65
C ALA A 81 5.80 5.26 12.56
N ALA A 82 6.52 6.39 12.59
CA ALA A 82 7.88 6.54 12.09
C ALA A 82 8.91 5.47 12.47
N GLN A 83 8.96 5.03 13.71
CA GLN A 83 10.06 4.14 14.12
C GLN A 83 9.74 2.66 14.02
N ARG A 84 8.48 2.29 14.11
CA ARG A 84 8.06 0.89 14.05
C ARG A 84 8.16 0.27 12.68
N GLY A 85 7.91 1.08 11.64
CA GLY A 85 7.88 0.58 10.28
C GLY A 85 9.22 0.13 9.74
N LYS A 86 10.31 0.83 10.10
CA LYS A 86 11.64 0.49 9.62
C LYS A 86 12.07 -0.91 10.02
N ASP A 87 11.79 -1.28 11.26
CA ASP A 87 12.16 -2.61 11.76
C ASP A 87 11.28 -3.70 11.15
N ARG A 88 10.03 -3.38 10.86
CA ARG A 88 9.06 -4.34 10.34
C ARG A 88 9.23 -4.60 8.85
N THR A 89 9.75 -3.65 8.08
CA THR A 89 9.92 -3.80 6.63
C THR A 89 10.97 -4.84 6.25
N THR A 90 11.77 -5.34 7.18
CA THR A 90 12.71 -6.42 6.91
C THR A 90 12.01 -7.69 6.42
N TYR A 91 10.73 -7.85 6.76
CA TYR A 91 9.94 -9.01 6.34
C TYR A 91 9.18 -8.78 5.03
N MET A 92 9.39 -7.62 4.41
CA MET A 92 8.71 -7.23 3.18
C MET A 92 9.73 -6.72 2.18
N PRO A 93 10.52 -7.62 1.60
CA PRO A 93 11.60 -7.21 0.69
C PRO A 93 11.05 -6.45 -0.51
N GLY A 94 11.70 -5.34 -0.84
CA GLY A 94 11.29 -4.48 -1.95
C GLY A 94 10.20 -3.49 -1.63
N ALA A 95 9.58 -3.55 -0.46
CA ALA A 95 8.59 -2.55 -0.06
C ALA A 95 9.28 -1.24 0.31
N LEU A 96 8.64 -0.13 -0.07
CA LEU A 96 9.06 1.20 0.35
C LEU A 96 8.30 1.59 1.60
N PHE A 97 8.86 2.51 2.37
CA PHE A 97 8.30 2.90 3.65
C PHE A 97 8.02 4.39 3.68
N LEU A 98 6.84 4.77 4.17
CA LEU A 98 6.47 6.17 4.37
C LEU A 98 5.97 6.38 5.79
N ALA A 99 6.71 7.17 6.58
CA ALA A 99 6.39 7.43 7.97
C ALA A 99 5.26 8.45 8.11
N LYS A 100 4.36 8.21 9.05
CA LYS A 100 3.34 9.17 9.43
C LYS A 100 3.88 10.14 10.48
N PRO A 101 3.55 11.42 10.43
CA PRO A 101 2.77 12.10 9.40
C PRO A 101 3.60 12.38 8.15
N TYR A 102 2.96 12.43 7.00
CA TYR A 102 3.62 12.71 5.73
C TYR A 102 2.87 13.82 4.98
N THR A 103 3.59 14.48 4.06
CA THR A 103 2.98 15.48 3.18
C THR A 103 2.47 14.82 1.90
N ILE A 104 1.67 15.56 1.14
CA ILE A 104 1.21 15.09 -0.18
C ILE A 104 2.41 14.87 -1.08
N GLU A 105 3.41 15.74 -1.02
CA GLU A 105 4.63 15.62 -1.81
C GLU A 105 5.41 14.35 -1.45
N ASP A 106 5.49 14.02 -0.17
CA ASP A 106 6.14 12.78 0.28
C ASP A 106 5.42 11.56 -0.28
N LEU A 107 4.10 11.56 -0.21
CA LEU A 107 3.29 10.45 -0.72
C LEU A 107 3.49 10.27 -2.23
N GLU A 108 3.39 11.35 -2.99
CA GLU A 108 3.59 11.30 -4.44
C GLU A 108 4.99 10.84 -4.81
N SER A 109 6.01 11.30 -4.07
CA SER A 109 7.39 10.92 -4.31
C SER A 109 7.60 9.41 -4.15
N VAL A 110 7.07 8.84 -3.05
CA VAL A 110 7.25 7.42 -2.78
C VAL A 110 6.45 6.55 -3.75
N LEU A 111 5.27 7.02 -4.17
CA LEU A 111 4.48 6.31 -5.17
C LEU A 111 5.21 6.25 -6.51
N ASN A 112 5.84 7.35 -6.90
CA ASN A 112 6.63 7.40 -8.13
C ASN A 112 7.84 6.49 -8.05
N GLN A 113 8.50 6.42 -6.90
CA GLN A 113 9.62 5.51 -6.70
C GLN A 113 9.18 4.04 -6.84
N ALA A 114 8.06 3.69 -6.22
CA ALA A 114 7.54 2.33 -6.30
C ALA A 114 7.19 1.95 -7.75
N SER A 115 6.54 2.84 -8.46
CA SER A 115 6.15 2.63 -9.86
C SER A 115 7.38 2.46 -10.77
N ARG A 116 8.43 3.26 -10.54
CA ARG A 116 9.67 3.16 -11.32
C ARG A 116 10.43 1.87 -11.06
N ALA A 117 10.42 1.40 -9.82
CA ALA A 117 11.06 0.12 -9.48
C ALA A 117 10.40 -1.03 -10.25
N ARG A 118 9.08 -0.99 -10.42
CA ARG A 118 8.35 -1.95 -11.26
C ARG A 118 8.80 -1.86 -12.72
N GLY A 119 8.94 -0.64 -13.23
CA GLY A 119 9.35 -0.43 -14.63
C GLY A 119 10.79 -0.84 -14.89
N ALA A 120 11.65 -0.85 -13.89
CA ALA A 120 13.06 -1.22 -14.02
C ALA A 120 13.26 -2.74 -14.00
N ALA A 121 12.29 -3.48 -13.51
CA ALA A 121 12.37 -4.93 -13.48
C ALA A 121 12.06 -5.51 -14.86
#